data_6b1c643724dea376fbc3f164a4c2abbd
#
_entry.id   6b1c643724dea376fbc3f164a4c2abbd
#
_cell.length_a   1.000
_cell.length_b   1.000
_cell.length_c   1.000
_cell.angle_alpha   90.00
_cell.angle_beta   90.00
_cell.angle_gamma   90.00
#
_symmetry.space_group_name_H-M   'P 1'
#
loop_
_entity.id
_entity.type
_entity.pdbx_description
1 polymer ?
#
loop_
_entity_poly.entity_id
_entity_poly.type
_entity_poly.pdbx_seq_one_letter_code
_entity_poly.pdbx_strand_id
1 'polypeptide(L)'
;MYKLLLSISLFVSLHAFAQEDIDPFDKYGPPGSLTFTNLKEALKDSKNTYKLRIDNQLIEPKLLPKLGKLDQLEVLQLNQNGLTQLPTEFKNLTNLIYFSCIENPITSLPKDIGNLSMLNELHLFSPNLDSLPYEIAFLGKLKVLEIQNNKVDTFYFPNSIGYLSNLNSILLYNTKLDTLPSSFAEFKRLKSLTMTRCGLKDVPKTVAKIATLEMLILDDNKLTELNKRVFKLKNLKYLSLKNNQITSISENISVMQTLEVLDLRGNKFQEFDIAVLKALLPKCRILY
;
A
#
# COMPACT_ATOMS: atom_id res chain seq x y z
N MET A 1 -20.28 0.77 6.05
CA MET A 1 -20.81 0.90 4.69
C MET A 1 -19.72 1.14 3.63
N TYR A 2 -18.51 1.63 3.97
CA TYR A 2 -17.38 1.83 3.03
C TYR A 2 -16.58 0.55 2.67
N LYS A 3 -16.58 -0.50 3.50
CA LYS A 3 -15.94 -1.80 3.16
C LYS A 3 -16.58 -2.53 1.98
N LEU A 4 -17.82 -2.24 1.65
CA LEU A 4 -18.58 -2.97 0.61
C LEU A 4 -18.38 -2.40 -0.80
N LEU A 5 -17.90 -1.16 -0.96
CA LEU A 5 -17.75 -0.52 -2.27
C LEU A 5 -16.36 -0.68 -2.89
N LEU A 6 -15.33 -0.98 -2.10
CA LEU A 6 -13.97 -1.28 -2.59
C LEU A 6 -13.80 -2.76 -3.00
N SER A 7 -14.60 -3.68 -2.46
CA SER A 7 -14.42 -5.11 -2.65
C SER A 7 -15.01 -5.69 -3.95
N ILE A 8 -16.02 -5.07 -4.55
CA ILE A 8 -16.79 -5.73 -5.62
C ILE A 8 -16.21 -5.51 -7.03
N SER A 9 -15.48 -4.44 -7.31
CA SER A 9 -14.89 -4.23 -8.65
C SER A 9 -13.49 -4.83 -8.84
N LEU A 10 -12.80 -5.19 -7.76
CA LEU A 10 -11.47 -5.78 -7.79
C LEU A 10 -11.48 -7.32 -7.79
N PHE A 11 -12.61 -7.94 -7.40
CA PHE A 11 -12.67 -9.37 -7.07
C PHE A 11 -12.60 -10.35 -8.26
N VAL A 12 -12.75 -9.91 -9.49
CA VAL A 12 -12.87 -10.88 -10.62
C VAL A 12 -11.55 -11.14 -11.34
N SER A 13 -10.51 -10.31 -11.17
CA SER A 13 -9.22 -10.49 -11.86
C SER A 13 -8.00 -10.67 -10.96
N LEU A 14 -8.14 -10.50 -9.67
CA LEU A 14 -7.04 -10.56 -8.69
C LEU A 14 -6.78 -11.96 -8.09
N HIS A 15 -7.61 -12.95 -8.38
CA HIS A 15 -7.46 -14.32 -7.82
C HIS A 15 -6.13 -15.01 -8.16
N ALA A 16 -5.39 -14.54 -9.16
CA ALA A 16 -4.07 -15.09 -9.49
C ALA A 16 -2.91 -14.46 -8.71
N PHE A 17 -3.12 -13.30 -8.08
CA PHE A 17 -2.10 -12.53 -7.34
C PHE A 17 -2.54 -12.12 -5.93
N ALA A 18 -3.78 -12.42 -5.55
CA ALA A 18 -4.26 -12.16 -4.19
C ALA A 18 -3.54 -13.14 -3.25
N GLN A 19 -2.68 -12.60 -2.42
CA GLN A 19 -2.46 -13.20 -1.12
C GLN A 19 -3.86 -13.30 -0.49
N GLU A 20 -4.28 -14.49 -0.05
CA GLU A 20 -5.58 -14.66 0.63
C GLU A 20 -5.72 -13.55 1.68
N ASP A 21 -6.84 -12.82 1.64
CA ASP A 21 -7.16 -11.77 2.62
C ASP A 21 -7.48 -12.40 3.99
N ILE A 22 -6.49 -13.06 4.55
CA ILE A 22 -6.58 -13.63 5.91
C ILE A 22 -6.57 -12.45 6.87
N ASP A 23 -7.57 -12.39 7.76
CA ASP A 23 -7.59 -11.38 8.83
C ASP A 23 -6.24 -11.43 9.58
N PRO A 24 -5.51 -10.30 9.72
CA PRO A 24 -4.23 -10.29 10.41
C PRO A 24 -4.31 -10.84 11.84
N PHE A 25 -5.49 -10.80 12.47
CA PHE A 25 -5.73 -11.37 13.78
C PHE A 25 -5.83 -12.91 13.76
N ASP A 26 -6.06 -13.51 12.60
CA ASP A 26 -5.97 -14.96 12.40
C ASP A 26 -4.59 -15.36 11.87
N LYS A 27 -3.94 -14.47 11.13
CA LYS A 27 -2.65 -14.71 10.47
C LYS A 27 -1.46 -14.63 11.43
N TYR A 28 -1.48 -13.72 12.41
CA TYR A 28 -0.37 -13.44 13.31
C TYR A 28 -0.74 -13.70 14.77
N GLY A 29 0.28 -13.76 15.63
CA GLY A 29 0.18 -14.08 17.04
C GLY A 29 0.14 -15.58 17.32
N PRO A 30 0.41 -15.97 18.57
CA PRO A 30 0.37 -17.38 18.97
C PRO A 30 -1.02 -17.98 18.73
N PRO A 31 -1.10 -19.25 18.27
CA PRO A 31 -2.36 -19.94 18.08
C PRO A 31 -3.23 -19.91 19.33
N GLY A 32 -4.51 -19.56 19.18
CA GLY A 32 -5.47 -19.48 20.29
C GLY A 32 -5.30 -18.25 21.20
N SER A 33 -4.38 -17.33 20.91
CA SER A 33 -4.26 -16.09 21.68
C SER A 33 -5.51 -15.22 21.53
N LEU A 34 -5.96 -14.63 22.64
CA LEU A 34 -7.13 -13.76 22.66
C LEU A 34 -6.86 -12.44 21.93
N THR A 35 -7.87 -11.94 21.22
CA THR A 35 -7.89 -10.58 20.69
C THR A 35 -8.60 -9.66 21.69
N PHE A 36 -7.83 -8.78 22.31
CA PHE A 36 -8.40 -7.74 23.16
C PHE A 36 -8.99 -6.63 22.30
N THR A 37 -10.14 -6.11 22.72
CA THR A 37 -10.82 -4.98 22.04
C THR A 37 -10.87 -3.72 22.92
N ASN A 38 -10.24 -3.77 24.09
CA ASN A 38 -10.18 -2.65 25.03
C ASN A 38 -8.79 -2.58 25.66
N LEU A 39 -8.19 -1.38 25.64
CA LEU A 39 -6.83 -1.18 26.16
C LEU A 39 -6.71 -1.44 27.66
N LYS A 40 -7.75 -1.08 28.46
CA LYS A 40 -7.71 -1.31 29.92
C LYS A 40 -7.68 -2.80 30.26
N GLU A 41 -8.42 -3.61 29.52
CA GLU A 41 -8.43 -5.06 29.69
C GLU A 41 -7.10 -5.67 29.24
N ALA A 42 -6.60 -5.27 28.07
CA ALA A 42 -5.29 -5.70 27.57
C ALA A 42 -4.15 -5.40 28.60
N LEU A 43 -4.19 -4.23 29.23
CA LEU A 43 -3.20 -3.84 30.24
C LEU A 43 -3.25 -4.67 31.55
N LYS A 44 -4.36 -5.35 31.84
CA LYS A 44 -4.45 -6.26 33.00
C LYS A 44 -3.64 -7.55 32.77
N ASP A 45 -3.52 -7.97 31.52
CA ASP A 45 -2.78 -9.18 31.11
C ASP A 45 -1.72 -8.84 30.04
N SER A 46 -0.90 -7.84 30.33
CA SER A 46 0.05 -7.28 29.36
C SER A 46 1.06 -8.31 28.83
N LYS A 47 1.41 -9.33 29.63
CA LYS A 47 2.36 -10.39 29.24
C LYS A 47 1.80 -11.41 28.26
N ASN A 48 0.47 -11.54 28.18
CA ASN A 48 -0.22 -12.46 27.27
C ASN A 48 -1.02 -11.70 26.20
N THR A 49 -0.83 -10.39 26.08
CA THR A 49 -1.49 -9.58 25.09
C THR A 49 -0.67 -9.55 23.80
N TYR A 50 -1.02 -10.42 22.86
CA TYR A 50 -0.42 -10.50 21.52
C TYR A 50 -1.23 -9.75 20.47
N LYS A 51 -2.54 -9.57 20.69
CA LYS A 51 -3.48 -9.01 19.72
C LYS A 51 -4.38 -7.96 20.35
N LEU A 52 -4.37 -6.74 19.79
CA LEU A 52 -5.20 -5.64 20.26
C LEU A 52 -5.88 -4.95 19.08
N ARG A 53 -7.21 -4.96 19.06
CA ARG A 53 -8.07 -4.30 18.08
C ARG A 53 -8.92 -3.25 18.78
N ILE A 54 -8.63 -1.99 18.56
CA ILE A 54 -9.43 -0.86 19.07
C ILE A 54 -9.88 -0.06 17.86
N ASP A 55 -11.15 -0.19 17.51
CA ASP A 55 -11.74 0.51 16.38
C ASP A 55 -12.90 1.40 16.85
N ASN A 56 -12.95 2.61 16.31
CA ASN A 56 -14.03 3.57 16.56
C ASN A 56 -14.29 3.83 18.06
N GLN A 57 -13.21 4.00 18.83
CA GLN A 57 -13.25 4.27 20.25
C GLN A 57 -12.31 5.43 20.58
N LEU A 58 -12.77 6.38 21.40
CA LEU A 58 -11.90 7.41 21.93
C LEU A 58 -11.01 6.80 23.03
N ILE A 59 -9.72 6.70 22.75
CA ILE A 59 -8.75 6.26 23.75
C ILE A 59 -8.46 7.44 24.69
N GLU A 60 -8.67 7.24 25.99
CA GLU A 60 -8.31 8.27 26.98
C GLU A 60 -6.83 8.67 26.81
N PRO A 61 -6.49 9.97 26.68
CA PRO A 61 -5.12 10.41 26.43
C PRO A 61 -4.08 9.86 27.40
N LYS A 62 -4.47 9.70 28.68
CA LYS A 62 -3.60 9.14 29.74
C LYS A 62 -3.33 7.64 29.59
N LEU A 63 -4.13 6.91 28.77
CA LEU A 63 -3.94 5.48 28.52
C LEU A 63 -3.07 5.23 27.30
N LEU A 64 -3.05 6.13 26.33
CA LEU A 64 -2.35 5.94 25.06
C LEU A 64 -0.84 5.64 25.26
N PRO A 65 -0.10 6.32 26.14
CA PRO A 65 1.29 5.97 26.44
C PRO A 65 1.46 4.56 27.05
N LYS A 66 0.42 4.05 27.72
CA LYS A 66 0.49 2.71 28.33
C LYS A 66 0.49 1.57 27.29
N LEU A 67 0.18 1.86 26.01
CA LEU A 67 0.39 0.90 24.92
C LEU A 67 1.81 0.31 24.94
N GLY A 68 2.83 1.13 25.22
CA GLY A 68 4.20 0.67 25.30
C GLY A 68 4.51 -0.36 26.42
N LYS A 69 3.54 -0.71 27.26
CA LYS A 69 3.64 -1.80 28.25
C LYS A 69 3.25 -3.17 27.66
N LEU A 70 2.67 -3.18 26.46
CA LEU A 70 2.25 -4.38 25.76
C LEU A 70 3.39 -4.87 24.85
N ASP A 71 4.54 -5.16 25.43
CA ASP A 71 5.77 -5.52 24.73
C ASP A 71 5.70 -6.85 23.97
N GLN A 72 4.71 -7.70 24.29
CA GLN A 72 4.43 -8.94 23.58
C GLN A 72 3.50 -8.75 22.35
N LEU A 73 3.04 -7.52 22.09
CA LEU A 73 2.06 -7.26 21.06
C LEU A 73 2.63 -7.51 19.65
N GLU A 74 1.95 -8.38 18.89
CA GLU A 74 2.29 -8.71 17.52
C GLU A 74 1.32 -8.08 16.51
N VAL A 75 0.05 -7.90 16.90
CA VAL A 75 -1.01 -7.34 16.04
C VAL A 75 -1.68 -6.17 16.72
N LEU A 76 -1.58 -4.99 16.11
CA LEU A 76 -2.22 -3.77 16.61
C LEU A 76 -3.05 -3.13 15.53
N GLN A 77 -4.33 -2.91 15.85
CA GLN A 77 -5.24 -2.12 15.04
C GLN A 77 -5.83 -0.98 15.87
N LEU A 78 -5.64 0.25 15.41
CA LEU A 78 -6.10 1.48 16.05
C LEU A 78 -6.87 2.35 15.03
N ASN A 79 -7.96 1.84 14.46
CA ASN A 79 -8.68 2.53 13.40
C ASN A 79 -9.78 3.43 13.97
N GLN A 80 -9.97 4.62 13.38
CA GLN A 80 -11.07 5.53 13.72
C GLN A 80 -11.10 5.96 15.19
N ASN A 81 -9.94 6.24 15.79
CA ASN A 81 -9.84 6.59 17.22
C ASN A 81 -9.58 8.08 17.46
N GLY A 82 -9.56 8.90 16.40
CA GLY A 82 -9.29 10.34 16.51
C GLY A 82 -7.86 10.67 16.94
N LEU A 83 -6.91 9.76 16.73
CA LEU A 83 -5.51 9.96 17.10
C LEU A 83 -4.86 11.03 16.22
N THR A 84 -4.27 12.05 16.82
CA THR A 84 -3.50 13.10 16.12
C THR A 84 -2.01 12.79 16.08
N GLN A 85 -1.53 11.91 16.96
CA GLN A 85 -0.15 11.45 17.04
C GLN A 85 -0.07 10.08 17.72
N LEU A 86 0.98 9.32 17.44
CA LEU A 86 1.33 8.12 18.18
C LEU A 86 2.17 8.49 19.40
N PRO A 87 2.03 7.79 20.54
CA PRO A 87 2.82 8.07 21.74
C PRO A 87 4.28 7.64 21.54
N THR A 88 5.20 8.30 22.24
CA THR A 88 6.64 7.98 22.17
C THR A 88 6.96 6.55 22.66
N GLU A 89 6.13 6.01 23.56
CA GLU A 89 6.25 4.65 24.08
C GLU A 89 5.92 3.58 23.04
N PHE A 90 5.38 3.99 21.87
CA PHE A 90 5.12 3.10 20.74
C PHE A 90 6.40 2.36 20.28
N LYS A 91 7.56 2.98 20.47
CA LYS A 91 8.88 2.38 20.22
C LYS A 91 9.14 1.06 20.98
N ASN A 92 8.42 0.80 22.06
CA ASN A 92 8.59 -0.42 22.88
C ASN A 92 7.89 -1.64 22.27
N LEU A 93 7.04 -1.46 21.27
CA LEU A 93 6.28 -2.53 20.60
C LEU A 93 7.15 -3.28 19.58
N THR A 94 8.34 -3.70 19.99
CA THR A 94 9.37 -4.25 19.10
C THR A 94 9.00 -5.61 18.49
N ASN A 95 8.01 -6.33 19.06
CA ASN A 95 7.48 -7.57 18.50
C ASN A 95 6.36 -7.37 17.48
N LEU A 96 5.97 -6.11 17.21
CA LEU A 96 4.83 -5.81 16.34
C LEU A 96 5.12 -6.26 14.90
N ILE A 97 4.22 -7.09 14.37
CA ILE A 97 4.29 -7.66 13.01
C ILE A 97 3.31 -6.94 12.08
N TYR A 98 2.14 -6.59 12.59
CA TYR A 98 1.08 -5.91 11.86
C TYR A 98 0.66 -4.64 12.60
N PHE A 99 0.61 -3.52 11.88
CA PHE A 99 0.10 -2.27 12.42
C PHE A 99 -0.86 -1.59 11.44
N SER A 100 -2.07 -1.31 11.91
CA SER A 100 -3.07 -0.55 11.19
C SER A 100 -3.51 0.67 12.01
N CYS A 101 -3.46 1.85 11.38
CA CYS A 101 -3.90 3.13 11.94
C CYS A 101 -4.68 3.92 10.87
N ILE A 102 -5.88 3.40 10.56
CA ILE A 102 -6.74 3.89 9.48
C ILE A 102 -7.73 4.91 10.02
N GLU A 103 -8.01 5.97 9.25
CA GLU A 103 -8.96 7.03 9.58
C GLU A 103 -8.67 7.73 10.93
N ASN A 104 -7.38 8.00 11.17
CA ASN A 104 -6.94 8.85 12.25
C ASN A 104 -6.29 10.12 11.69
N PRO A 105 -6.51 11.31 12.27
CA PRO A 105 -5.93 12.55 11.78
C PRO A 105 -4.46 12.75 12.23
N ILE A 106 -3.65 11.67 12.20
CA ILE A 106 -2.21 11.79 12.53
C ILE A 106 -1.52 12.68 11.50
N THR A 107 -0.64 13.56 11.98
CA THR A 107 0.10 14.50 11.12
C THR A 107 1.48 13.99 10.73
N SER A 108 2.06 13.12 11.54
CA SER A 108 3.38 12.53 11.30
C SER A 108 3.52 11.19 12.02
N LEU A 109 4.42 10.36 11.53
CA LEU A 109 4.90 9.20 12.29
C LEU A 109 6.11 9.62 13.13
N PRO A 110 6.24 9.11 14.38
CA PRO A 110 7.43 9.35 15.18
C PRO A 110 8.66 8.69 14.54
N LYS A 111 9.85 9.27 14.73
CA LYS A 111 11.12 8.66 14.27
C LYS A 111 11.31 7.25 14.84
N ASP A 112 10.86 7.06 16.06
CA ASP A 112 10.92 5.77 16.77
C ASP A 112 10.13 4.64 16.08
N ILE A 113 9.35 4.92 15.02
CA ILE A 113 8.72 3.89 14.17
C ILE A 113 9.75 2.89 13.65
N GLY A 114 10.99 3.36 13.40
CA GLY A 114 12.10 2.52 12.96
C GLY A 114 12.51 1.42 13.95
N ASN A 115 12.09 1.50 15.20
CA ASN A 115 12.38 0.47 16.22
C ASN A 115 11.52 -0.79 16.05
N LEU A 116 10.44 -0.73 15.26
CA LEU A 116 9.52 -1.85 15.03
C LEU A 116 10.14 -2.84 14.02
N SER A 117 11.28 -3.39 14.36
CA SER A 117 12.10 -4.20 13.44
C SER A 117 11.44 -5.50 12.97
N MET A 118 10.38 -5.96 13.66
CA MET A 118 9.61 -7.14 13.29
C MET A 118 8.44 -6.82 12.35
N LEU A 119 8.16 -5.52 12.09
CA LEU A 119 6.98 -5.10 11.33
C LEU A 119 7.03 -5.62 9.88
N ASN A 120 6.00 -6.38 9.50
CA ASN A 120 5.80 -6.91 8.15
C ASN A 120 4.78 -6.10 7.36
N GLU A 121 3.75 -5.58 8.01
CA GLU A 121 2.66 -4.86 7.35
C GLU A 121 2.34 -3.56 8.09
N LEU A 122 2.31 -2.47 7.35
CA LEU A 122 2.00 -1.12 7.83
C LEU A 122 0.89 -0.52 6.99
N HIS A 123 -0.25 -0.23 7.62
CA HIS A 123 -1.44 0.33 6.99
C HIS A 123 -1.79 1.67 7.62
N LEU A 124 -1.68 2.72 6.83
CA LEU A 124 -1.88 4.10 7.28
C LEU A 124 -2.94 4.77 6.40
N PHE A 125 -4.01 5.23 7.02
CA PHE A 125 -4.88 6.19 6.40
C PHE A 125 -5.03 7.42 7.30
N SER A 126 -4.44 8.51 6.86
CA SER A 126 -4.57 9.79 7.55
C SER A 126 -4.70 10.93 6.55
N PRO A 127 -5.73 11.76 6.67
CA PRO A 127 -5.88 12.93 5.81
C PRO A 127 -4.84 14.02 6.09
N ASN A 128 -4.10 13.92 7.17
CA ASN A 128 -3.14 14.94 7.59
C ASN A 128 -1.67 14.50 7.48
N LEU A 129 -1.42 13.24 7.14
CA LEU A 129 -0.06 12.72 6.97
C LEU A 129 0.49 13.17 5.61
N ASP A 130 1.55 13.95 5.58
CA ASP A 130 2.16 14.48 4.35
C ASP A 130 3.48 13.80 3.95
N SER A 131 4.08 13.06 4.89
CA SER A 131 5.37 12.40 4.64
C SER A 131 5.61 11.22 5.59
N LEU A 132 6.59 10.39 5.22
CA LEU A 132 7.16 9.38 6.11
C LEU A 132 8.50 9.87 6.67
N PRO A 133 8.86 9.50 7.91
CA PRO A 133 10.17 9.82 8.47
C PRO A 133 11.28 9.03 7.80
N TYR A 134 12.53 9.54 7.88
CA TYR A 134 13.71 8.85 7.35
C TYR A 134 13.85 7.43 7.93
N GLU A 135 13.50 7.27 9.20
CA GLU A 135 13.64 6.05 9.99
C GLU A 135 12.72 4.91 9.54
N ILE A 136 11.78 5.17 8.62
CA ILE A 136 10.98 4.11 7.97
C ILE A 136 11.90 3.05 7.34
N ALA A 137 13.08 3.45 6.89
CA ALA A 137 14.10 2.57 6.32
C ALA A 137 14.57 1.45 7.24
N PHE A 138 14.40 1.60 8.56
CA PHE A 138 14.84 0.62 9.55
C PHE A 138 13.85 -0.53 9.72
N LEU A 139 12.68 -0.45 9.10
CA LEU A 139 11.70 -1.53 9.07
C LEU A 139 12.15 -2.65 8.10
N GLY A 140 13.26 -3.28 8.39
CA GLY A 140 13.91 -4.22 7.49
C GLY A 140 13.10 -5.46 7.13
N LYS A 141 12.04 -5.80 7.90
CA LYS A 141 11.12 -6.91 7.61
C LYS A 141 9.85 -6.48 6.89
N LEU A 142 9.66 -5.18 6.63
CA LEU A 142 8.43 -4.68 6.02
C LEU A 142 8.24 -5.24 4.61
N LYS A 143 7.08 -5.86 4.37
CA LYS A 143 6.67 -6.46 3.11
C LYS A 143 5.55 -5.69 2.44
N VAL A 144 4.64 -5.12 3.23
CA VAL A 144 3.48 -4.38 2.74
C VAL A 144 3.47 -2.99 3.37
N LEU A 145 3.38 -1.98 2.52
CA LEU A 145 3.19 -0.58 2.91
C LEU A 145 1.94 -0.06 2.20
N GLU A 146 0.91 0.25 2.97
CA GLU A 146 -0.30 0.89 2.46
C GLU A 146 -0.44 2.30 3.02
N ILE A 147 -0.67 3.26 2.13
CA ILE A 147 -0.89 4.65 2.48
C ILE A 147 -2.11 5.17 1.74
N GLN A 148 -3.04 5.77 2.50
CA GLN A 148 -4.13 6.54 1.97
C GLN A 148 -4.15 7.91 2.65
N ASN A 149 -4.22 8.97 1.85
CA ASN A 149 -4.09 10.32 2.41
C ASN A 149 -5.37 11.16 2.26
N ASN A 150 -6.02 11.14 1.09
CA ASN A 150 -7.18 12.00 0.75
C ASN A 150 -6.91 13.53 0.82
N LYS A 151 -5.66 13.95 0.95
CA LYS A 151 -5.29 15.36 1.03
C LYS A 151 -5.10 15.97 -0.36
N VAL A 152 -5.34 17.26 -0.47
CA VAL A 152 -5.08 18.00 -1.72
C VAL A 152 -3.58 18.22 -1.92
N ASP A 153 -2.82 18.29 -0.82
CA ASP A 153 -1.38 18.54 -0.83
C ASP A 153 -0.58 17.28 -1.19
N THR A 154 0.62 17.50 -1.70
CA THR A 154 1.51 16.44 -2.15
C THR A 154 2.06 15.64 -0.97
N PHE A 155 2.08 14.31 -1.12
CA PHE A 155 2.72 13.41 -0.18
C PHE A 155 4.17 13.15 -0.59
N TYR A 156 5.07 13.09 0.41
CA TYR A 156 6.50 12.94 0.19
C TYR A 156 7.06 11.64 0.79
N PHE A 157 7.80 10.92 -0.02
CA PHE A 157 8.60 9.79 0.45
C PHE A 157 10.03 10.23 0.73
N PRO A 158 10.66 9.79 1.83
CA PRO A 158 12.07 10.02 2.07
C PRO A 158 12.93 9.21 1.08
N ASN A 159 14.13 9.69 0.75
CA ASN A 159 15.05 8.93 -0.09
C ASN A 159 15.47 7.59 0.54
N SER A 160 15.38 7.47 1.86
CA SER A 160 15.68 6.24 2.57
C SER A 160 14.69 5.10 2.32
N ILE A 161 13.53 5.37 1.69
CA ILE A 161 12.51 4.34 1.41
C ILE A 161 13.07 3.15 0.61
N GLY A 162 14.04 3.41 -0.27
CA GLY A 162 14.70 2.37 -1.07
C GLY A 162 15.47 1.32 -0.26
N TYR A 163 15.78 1.58 0.99
CA TYR A 163 16.45 0.62 1.89
C TYR A 163 15.52 -0.48 2.41
N LEU A 164 14.21 -0.38 2.18
CA LEU A 164 13.25 -1.43 2.50
C LEU A 164 13.40 -2.64 1.58
N SER A 165 14.46 -3.40 1.78
CA SER A 165 14.91 -4.48 0.87
C SER A 165 13.93 -5.66 0.77
N ASN A 166 13.03 -5.84 1.75
CA ASN A 166 12.03 -6.89 1.76
C ASN A 166 10.65 -6.44 1.28
N LEU A 167 10.49 -5.15 0.94
CA LEU A 167 9.21 -4.62 0.51
C LEU A 167 8.76 -5.31 -0.78
N ASN A 168 7.58 -5.90 -0.73
CA ASN A 168 6.96 -6.66 -1.81
C ASN A 168 5.81 -5.90 -2.46
N SER A 169 5.05 -5.16 -1.65
CA SER A 169 3.87 -4.44 -2.10
C SER A 169 3.81 -3.02 -1.54
N ILE A 170 3.54 -2.05 -2.41
CA ILE A 170 3.19 -0.67 -2.05
C ILE A 170 1.81 -0.38 -2.61
N LEU A 171 0.91 0.09 -1.72
CA LEU A 171 -0.44 0.49 -2.08
C LEU A 171 -0.66 1.95 -1.70
N LEU A 172 -0.89 2.78 -2.69
CA LEU A 172 -1.14 4.21 -2.53
C LEU A 172 -2.52 4.54 -3.07
N TYR A 173 -3.40 5.01 -2.18
CA TYR A 173 -4.76 5.39 -2.54
C TYR A 173 -5.03 6.84 -2.20
N ASN A 174 -5.63 7.58 -3.12
CA ASN A 174 -5.98 9.00 -2.93
C ASN A 174 -4.80 9.85 -2.39
N THR A 175 -3.57 9.45 -2.73
CA THR A 175 -2.34 10.05 -2.24
C THR A 175 -1.71 10.84 -3.37
N LYS A 176 -1.87 12.17 -3.36
CA LYS A 176 -1.34 13.03 -4.42
C LYS A 176 0.19 12.96 -4.44
N LEU A 177 0.74 12.63 -5.59
CA LEU A 177 2.17 12.48 -5.82
C LEU A 177 2.62 13.43 -6.93
N ASP A 178 3.67 14.22 -6.68
CA ASP A 178 4.35 14.96 -7.75
C ASP A 178 5.45 14.10 -8.36
N THR A 179 6.29 13.50 -7.50
CA THR A 179 7.41 12.65 -7.92
C THR A 179 7.61 11.52 -6.91
N LEU A 180 8.22 10.44 -7.36
CA LEU A 180 8.77 9.41 -6.48
C LEU A 180 10.28 9.58 -6.40
N PRO A 181 10.92 9.42 -5.22
CA PRO A 181 12.37 9.52 -5.10
C PRO A 181 13.09 8.50 -5.96
N SER A 182 14.32 8.83 -6.37
CA SER A 182 15.13 7.94 -7.23
C SER A 182 15.39 6.57 -6.60
N SER A 183 15.40 6.48 -5.29
CA SER A 183 15.58 5.26 -4.51
C SER A 183 14.47 4.22 -4.68
N PHE A 184 13.30 4.59 -5.24
CA PHE A 184 12.31 3.58 -5.67
C PHE A 184 12.88 2.58 -6.68
N ALA A 185 13.89 2.99 -7.45
CA ALA A 185 14.60 2.11 -8.38
C ALA A 185 15.46 1.04 -7.67
N GLU A 186 15.70 1.18 -6.38
CA GLU A 186 16.57 0.31 -5.58
C GLU A 186 15.80 -0.86 -4.92
N PHE A 187 14.47 -0.87 -5.00
CA PHE A 187 13.68 -1.98 -4.48
C PHE A 187 14.05 -3.30 -5.16
N LYS A 188 14.48 -4.28 -4.36
CA LYS A 188 14.97 -5.57 -4.85
C LYS A 188 13.88 -6.64 -4.94
N ARG A 189 12.76 -6.45 -4.25
CA ARG A 189 11.69 -7.45 -4.11
C ARG A 189 10.29 -6.90 -4.38
N LEU A 190 10.18 -5.63 -4.79
CA LEU A 190 8.89 -5.01 -5.04
C LEU A 190 8.25 -5.63 -6.28
N LYS A 191 7.17 -6.39 -6.08
CA LYS A 191 6.41 -7.05 -7.12
C LYS A 191 5.11 -6.34 -7.47
N SER A 192 4.50 -5.66 -6.51
CA SER A 192 3.22 -4.98 -6.68
C SER A 192 3.33 -3.51 -6.32
N LEU A 193 2.88 -2.65 -7.23
CA LEU A 193 2.76 -1.22 -7.01
C LEU A 193 1.38 -0.75 -7.46
N THR A 194 0.60 -0.25 -6.50
CA THR A 194 -0.70 0.38 -6.74
C THR A 194 -0.59 1.87 -6.47
N MET A 195 -1.01 2.69 -7.42
CA MET A 195 -1.10 4.15 -7.31
C MET A 195 -2.46 4.61 -7.87
N THR A 196 -3.52 4.34 -7.11
CA THR A 196 -4.91 4.65 -7.50
C THR A 196 -5.33 6.01 -6.97
N ARG A 197 -5.90 6.86 -7.83
CA ARG A 197 -6.31 8.23 -7.50
C ARG A 197 -5.18 9.09 -6.93
N CYS A 198 -3.97 8.92 -7.49
CA CYS A 198 -2.79 9.67 -7.06
C CYS A 198 -2.57 10.98 -7.84
N GLY A 199 -3.50 11.33 -8.73
CA GLY A 199 -3.43 12.55 -9.53
C GLY A 199 -2.39 12.54 -10.65
N LEU A 200 -1.88 11.37 -11.00
CA LEU A 200 -0.80 11.18 -11.98
C LEU A 200 -1.23 11.62 -13.38
N LYS A 201 -0.42 12.47 -14.01
CA LYS A 201 -0.53 12.85 -15.43
C LYS A 201 0.38 12.01 -16.33
N ASP A 202 1.45 11.46 -15.77
CA ASP A 202 2.37 10.52 -16.43
C ASP A 202 2.84 9.48 -15.41
N VAL A 203 3.31 8.34 -15.87
CA VAL A 203 3.93 7.32 -15.02
C VAL A 203 5.29 7.83 -14.53
N PRO A 204 5.53 7.90 -13.21
CA PRO A 204 6.81 8.39 -12.69
C PRO A 204 7.99 7.61 -13.27
N LYS A 205 9.04 8.33 -13.69
CA LYS A 205 10.20 7.74 -14.38
C LYS A 205 10.91 6.64 -13.58
N THR A 206 10.84 6.74 -12.26
CA THR A 206 11.43 5.77 -11.33
C THR A 206 10.71 4.44 -11.34
N VAL A 207 9.40 4.42 -11.59
CA VAL A 207 8.61 3.17 -11.69
C VAL A 207 9.16 2.25 -12.77
N ALA A 208 9.51 2.82 -13.92
CA ALA A 208 10.05 2.06 -15.05
C ALA A 208 11.44 1.43 -14.79
N LYS A 209 12.06 1.75 -13.67
CA LYS A 209 13.34 1.19 -13.23
C LYS A 209 13.19 0.03 -12.24
N ILE A 210 11.98 -0.20 -11.73
CA ILE A 210 11.69 -1.30 -10.78
C ILE A 210 11.52 -2.59 -11.57
N ALA A 211 12.62 -3.22 -11.91
CA ALA A 211 12.65 -4.39 -12.80
C ALA A 211 11.90 -5.62 -12.25
N THR A 212 11.64 -5.65 -10.94
CA THR A 212 10.96 -6.76 -10.26
C THR A 212 9.45 -6.70 -10.31
N LEU A 213 8.85 -5.61 -10.84
CA LEU A 213 7.40 -5.44 -10.88
C LEU A 213 6.74 -6.53 -11.75
N GLU A 214 5.77 -7.19 -11.13
CA GLU A 214 4.84 -8.13 -11.76
C GLU A 214 3.44 -7.51 -11.91
N MET A 215 3.07 -6.59 -11.02
CA MET A 215 1.77 -5.90 -11.01
C MET A 215 1.96 -4.39 -10.91
N LEU A 216 1.29 -3.64 -11.79
CA LEU A 216 1.24 -2.18 -11.77
C LEU A 216 -0.21 -1.73 -11.96
N ILE A 217 -0.77 -1.05 -10.95
CA ILE A 217 -2.14 -0.50 -10.99
C ILE A 217 -2.06 1.02 -10.90
N LEU A 218 -2.60 1.69 -11.92
CA LEU A 218 -2.59 3.15 -12.09
C LEU A 218 -4.00 3.70 -12.30
N ASP A 219 -5.00 3.06 -11.69
CA ASP A 219 -6.40 3.34 -11.90
C ASP A 219 -6.80 4.74 -11.39
N ASP A 220 -7.85 5.29 -11.99
CA ASP A 220 -8.45 6.56 -11.56
C ASP A 220 -7.43 7.73 -11.52
N ASN A 221 -6.54 7.81 -12.50
CA ASN A 221 -5.57 8.90 -12.63
C ASN A 221 -5.93 9.82 -13.83
N LYS A 222 -5.00 10.68 -14.25
CA LYS A 222 -5.15 11.64 -15.34
C LYS A 222 -4.20 11.34 -16.50
N LEU A 223 -3.85 10.06 -16.68
CA LEU A 223 -2.94 9.63 -17.74
C LEU A 223 -3.59 9.85 -19.11
N THR A 224 -2.91 10.51 -20.01
CA THR A 224 -3.35 10.71 -21.40
C THR A 224 -2.64 9.78 -22.37
N GLU A 225 -1.50 9.25 -21.96
CA GLU A 225 -0.70 8.29 -22.71
C GLU A 225 0.02 7.32 -21.78
N LEU A 226 0.45 6.20 -22.30
CA LEU A 226 1.36 5.30 -21.60
C LEU A 226 2.79 5.54 -22.08
N ASN A 227 3.61 6.12 -21.20
CA ASN A 227 5.00 6.43 -21.51
C ASN A 227 5.75 5.14 -21.89
N LYS A 228 6.45 5.17 -23.03
CA LYS A 228 7.23 4.05 -23.58
C LYS A 228 8.28 3.46 -22.61
N ARG A 229 8.64 4.18 -21.53
CA ARG A 229 9.53 3.63 -20.49
C ARG A 229 8.88 2.47 -19.73
N VAL A 230 7.55 2.42 -19.62
CA VAL A 230 6.82 1.32 -18.96
C VAL A 230 7.07 0.00 -19.67
N PHE A 231 7.29 0.02 -20.97
CA PHE A 231 7.61 -1.18 -21.77
C PHE A 231 8.95 -1.84 -21.39
N LYS A 232 9.75 -1.20 -20.54
CA LYS A 232 10.98 -1.80 -19.96
C LYS A 232 10.68 -2.76 -18.80
N LEU A 233 9.47 -2.77 -18.28
CA LEU A 233 9.03 -3.67 -17.20
C LEU A 233 8.77 -5.08 -17.74
N LYS A 234 9.83 -5.82 -18.03
CA LYS A 234 9.76 -7.12 -18.73
C LYS A 234 9.13 -8.24 -17.90
N ASN A 235 9.02 -8.08 -16.59
CA ASN A 235 8.39 -9.06 -15.70
C ASN A 235 6.91 -8.75 -15.42
N LEU A 236 6.38 -7.66 -15.99
CA LEU A 236 5.01 -7.23 -15.72
C LEU A 236 4.02 -8.22 -16.33
N LYS A 237 3.11 -8.72 -15.47
CA LYS A 237 2.04 -9.65 -15.81
C LYS A 237 0.68 -8.97 -15.81
N TYR A 238 0.50 -8.02 -14.92
CA TYR A 238 -0.76 -7.29 -14.75
C TYR A 238 -0.52 -5.78 -14.84
N LEU A 239 -1.20 -5.13 -15.78
CA LEU A 239 -1.21 -3.67 -15.92
C LEU A 239 -2.64 -3.19 -15.93
N SER A 240 -3.02 -2.36 -14.94
CA SER A 240 -4.30 -1.68 -14.92
C SER A 240 -4.13 -0.17 -15.11
N LEU A 241 -4.86 0.35 -16.08
CA LEU A 241 -4.92 1.76 -16.47
C LEU A 241 -6.37 2.26 -16.46
N LYS A 242 -7.23 1.57 -15.71
CA LYS A 242 -8.68 1.83 -15.68
C LYS A 242 -8.98 3.27 -15.29
N ASN A 243 -10.04 3.83 -15.91
CA ASN A 243 -10.52 5.19 -15.62
C ASN A 243 -9.41 6.26 -15.74
N ASN A 244 -8.72 6.27 -16.88
CA ASN A 244 -7.78 7.31 -17.28
C ASN A 244 -8.31 8.05 -18.54
N GLN A 245 -7.46 8.77 -19.23
CA GLN A 245 -7.81 9.56 -20.43
C GLN A 245 -7.00 9.10 -21.65
N ILE A 246 -6.54 7.85 -21.63
CA ILE A 246 -5.67 7.30 -22.68
C ILE A 246 -6.50 7.05 -23.94
N THR A 247 -5.98 7.48 -25.09
CA THR A 247 -6.63 7.29 -26.39
C THR A 247 -5.95 6.24 -27.24
N SER A 248 -4.63 6.02 -27.02
CA SER A 248 -3.84 5.03 -27.76
C SER A 248 -2.67 4.55 -26.93
N ILE A 249 -2.12 3.39 -27.28
CA ILE A 249 -0.86 2.87 -26.73
C ILE A 249 0.07 2.57 -27.90
N SER A 250 1.32 3.00 -27.76
CA SER A 250 2.36 2.75 -28.78
C SER A 250 2.52 1.26 -29.06
N GLU A 251 2.75 0.90 -30.35
CA GLU A 251 3.03 -0.47 -30.80
C GLU A 251 4.24 -1.10 -30.10
N ASN A 252 5.11 -0.29 -29.50
CA ASN A 252 6.21 -0.77 -28.66
C ASN A 252 5.75 -1.62 -27.46
N ILE A 253 4.45 -1.61 -27.11
CA ILE A 253 3.89 -2.51 -26.09
C ILE A 253 4.09 -4.00 -26.48
N SER A 254 4.28 -4.28 -27.76
CA SER A 254 4.58 -5.64 -28.28
C SER A 254 5.78 -6.32 -27.61
N VAL A 255 6.69 -5.56 -26.97
CA VAL A 255 7.81 -6.15 -26.21
C VAL A 255 7.39 -6.72 -24.87
N MET A 256 6.19 -6.43 -24.39
CA MET A 256 5.67 -6.89 -23.09
C MET A 256 4.96 -8.25 -23.19
N GLN A 257 5.66 -9.25 -23.73
CA GLN A 257 5.09 -10.59 -23.97
C GLN A 257 4.79 -11.39 -22.69
N THR A 258 5.23 -10.91 -21.53
CA THR A 258 4.89 -11.46 -20.21
C THR A 258 3.55 -10.97 -19.67
N LEU A 259 2.95 -9.95 -20.33
CA LEU A 259 1.71 -9.36 -19.86
C LEU A 259 0.53 -10.33 -20.08
N GLU A 260 -0.11 -10.70 -18.98
CA GLU A 260 -1.24 -11.61 -18.95
C GLU A 260 -2.58 -10.87 -18.98
N VAL A 261 -2.63 -9.70 -18.30
CA VAL A 261 -3.83 -8.86 -18.23
C VAL A 261 -3.48 -7.39 -18.45
N LEU A 262 -4.21 -6.75 -19.34
CA LEU A 262 -4.21 -5.31 -19.60
C LEU A 262 -5.62 -4.76 -19.42
N ASP A 263 -5.84 -3.98 -18.35
CA ASP A 263 -7.14 -3.36 -18.08
C ASP A 263 -7.16 -1.90 -18.54
N LEU A 264 -7.95 -1.63 -19.55
CA LEU A 264 -8.11 -0.31 -20.19
C LEU A 264 -9.49 0.28 -20.00
N ARG A 265 -10.37 -0.35 -19.25
CA ARG A 265 -11.76 0.08 -19.06
C ARG A 265 -11.84 1.53 -18.59
N GLY A 266 -12.81 2.26 -19.09
CA GLY A 266 -13.00 3.67 -18.73
C GLY A 266 -11.96 4.63 -19.32
N ASN A 267 -11.27 4.22 -20.40
CA ASN A 267 -10.43 5.07 -21.24
C ASN A 267 -11.13 5.45 -22.55
N LYS A 268 -10.44 6.10 -23.48
CA LYS A 268 -11.00 6.66 -24.72
C LYS A 268 -10.52 5.93 -25.98
N PHE A 269 -10.32 4.61 -25.89
CA PHE A 269 -9.90 3.78 -27.02
C PHE A 269 -11.02 3.61 -28.05
N GLN A 270 -10.63 3.59 -29.32
CA GLN A 270 -11.52 3.18 -30.42
C GLN A 270 -11.40 1.67 -30.65
N GLU A 271 -12.39 1.05 -31.30
CA GLU A 271 -12.37 -0.38 -31.63
C GLU A 271 -11.10 -0.81 -32.39
N PHE A 272 -10.67 0.06 -33.34
CA PHE A 272 -9.45 -0.17 -34.10
C PHE A 272 -8.20 -0.27 -33.21
N ASP A 273 -8.06 0.61 -32.23
CA ASP A 273 -6.91 0.59 -31.29
C ASP A 273 -6.88 -0.73 -30.52
N ILE A 274 -8.04 -1.21 -30.07
CA ILE A 274 -8.17 -2.48 -29.36
C ILE A 274 -7.81 -3.66 -30.26
N ALA A 275 -8.23 -3.63 -31.52
CA ALA A 275 -7.86 -4.68 -32.48
C ALA A 275 -6.35 -4.76 -32.70
N VAL A 276 -5.69 -3.62 -32.83
CA VAL A 276 -4.22 -3.53 -32.91
C VAL A 276 -3.56 -4.09 -31.66
N LEU A 277 -4.02 -3.70 -30.47
CA LEU A 277 -3.45 -4.20 -29.20
C LEU A 277 -3.61 -5.72 -29.05
N LYS A 278 -4.74 -6.30 -29.46
CA LYS A 278 -4.95 -7.76 -29.46
C LYS A 278 -3.99 -8.47 -30.42
N ALA A 279 -3.68 -7.87 -31.56
CA ALA A 279 -2.70 -8.43 -32.48
C ALA A 279 -1.25 -8.35 -31.94
N LEU A 280 -0.91 -7.26 -31.24
CA LEU A 280 0.42 -7.07 -30.64
C LEU A 280 0.65 -7.93 -29.40
N LEU A 281 -0.40 -8.25 -28.65
CA LEU A 281 -0.36 -9.01 -27.39
C LEU A 281 -1.34 -10.18 -27.43
N PRO A 282 -1.10 -11.20 -28.29
CA PRO A 282 -2.07 -12.26 -28.57
C PRO A 282 -2.36 -13.19 -27.37
N LYS A 283 -1.47 -13.20 -26.36
CA LYS A 283 -1.66 -13.99 -25.14
C LYS A 283 -2.22 -13.16 -23.97
N CYS A 284 -2.35 -11.86 -24.13
CA CYS A 284 -2.82 -10.96 -23.10
C CYS A 284 -4.33 -10.82 -23.13
N ARG A 285 -4.98 -10.97 -21.98
CA ARG A 285 -6.40 -10.63 -21.81
C ARG A 285 -6.56 -9.12 -21.72
N ILE A 286 -7.14 -8.49 -22.73
CA ILE A 286 -7.39 -7.06 -22.76
C ILE A 286 -8.84 -6.80 -22.33
N LEU A 287 -9.00 -6.00 -21.26
CA LEU A 287 -10.29 -5.52 -20.76
C LEU A 287 -10.46 -4.05 -21.17
N TYR A 288 -11.56 -3.71 -21.87
CA TYR A 288 -11.81 -2.37 -22.46
C TYR A 288 -13.29 -1.98 -22.42
#